data_c3273b4c92a15f592a837e9cda36d3c9
#
_entry.id   c3273b4c92a15f592a837e9cda36d3c9
#
_cell.length_a   1.000
_cell.length_b   1.000
_cell.length_c   1.000
_cell.angle_alpha   90.00
_cell.angle_beta   90.00
_cell.angle_gamma   90.00
#
_symmetry.space_group_name_H-M   'P 1'
#
loop_
_entity.id
_entity.type
_entity.pdbx_description
1 polymer ?
#
loop_
_entity_poly.entity_id
_entity_poly.type
_entity_poly.pdbx_seq_one_letter_code
_entity_poly.pdbx_strand_id
1 'polypeptide(L)'
;MLKRAQALFLGLLGPVIALAIAGNVSAETATRQLNMPQGVTEVSQAAYDIHMIMMWICTVIGIAVFGFMFYVMYAHRKSRGAVAANFHENHVVELIWTIVPALILIVMAIPATTALLKVYDTENADIDIKVTGYQWKWQYEYIGEGVKYMSELRTSQDEIYGRAPKGEHYLREVTEPLVIPTGKKVRFLITGNDVIHSWWVPDFGVKRDAVPGLFTAAWAKTDQPGTYVGECTELCGLGHAFMPVVVEVKDEAEYNEWLAGKKAEAAEYASTIGKEWTFDELMVRGEDVYNRSCAACHQADGNGIPGVFPALKDSPIALGAKEGHIAVLIDGVAGTSMQSFADQLSEVDIAAVVHYERNAWGNDVGDVTQPIDVLNYKQGQ
;
A
#
# COMPACT_ATOMS: atom_id res chain seq x y z
N MET A 1 24.11 6.64 54.84
CA MET A 1 23.07 7.01 53.90
C MET A 1 23.60 7.17 52.45
N LEU A 2 24.80 7.65 52.20
CA LEU A 2 25.40 7.78 50.86
C LEU A 2 25.55 6.47 50.07
N LYS A 3 25.94 5.35 50.75
CA LYS A 3 26.13 4.05 50.10
C LYS A 3 24.80 3.40 49.58
N ARG A 4 23.65 3.71 50.19
CA ARG A 4 22.34 3.22 49.70
C ARG A 4 21.81 4.02 48.49
N ALA A 5 22.18 5.30 48.36
CA ALA A 5 21.82 6.12 47.22
C ALA A 5 22.63 5.75 45.96
N GLN A 6 23.92 5.39 46.15
CA GLN A 6 24.76 4.89 45.04
C GLN A 6 24.30 3.54 44.52
N ALA A 7 23.81 2.63 45.38
CA ALA A 7 23.28 1.33 44.96
C ALA A 7 21.96 1.45 44.21
N LEU A 8 21.09 2.43 44.55
CA LEU A 8 19.86 2.68 43.81
C LEU A 8 20.11 3.33 42.45
N PHE A 9 21.13 4.19 42.33
CA PHE A 9 21.48 4.85 41.07
C PHE A 9 22.14 3.87 40.08
N LEU A 10 22.98 2.95 40.57
CA LEU A 10 23.56 1.88 39.76
C LEU A 10 22.53 0.79 39.37
N GLY A 11 21.51 0.56 40.20
CA GLY A 11 20.43 -0.39 39.91
C GLY A 11 19.43 0.08 38.87
N LEU A 12 19.28 1.41 38.65
CA LEU A 12 18.43 1.99 37.61
C LEU A 12 19.17 2.21 36.28
N LEU A 13 20.50 2.37 36.30
CA LEU A 13 21.32 2.47 35.10
C LEU A 13 21.62 1.11 34.44
N GLY A 14 21.63 0.04 35.21
CA GLY A 14 21.87 -1.30 34.72
C GLY A 14 20.90 -1.77 33.60
N PRO A 15 19.59 -1.64 33.76
CA PRO A 15 18.65 -2.03 32.71
C PRO A 15 18.67 -1.11 31.48
N VAL A 16 19.02 0.19 31.63
CA VAL A 16 19.11 1.12 30.49
C VAL A 16 20.36 0.84 29.66
N ILE A 17 21.48 0.47 30.30
CA ILE A 17 22.71 0.08 29.61
C ILE A 17 22.56 -1.33 28.99
N ALA A 18 21.85 -2.24 29.64
CA ALA A 18 21.56 -3.56 29.07
C ALA A 18 20.66 -3.51 27.83
N LEU A 19 19.75 -2.53 27.72
CA LEU A 19 18.99 -2.27 26.48
C LEU A 19 19.84 -1.73 25.35
N ALA A 20 20.92 -1.01 25.66
CA ALA A 20 21.83 -0.43 24.64
C ALA A 20 22.86 -1.44 24.09
N ILE A 21 23.10 -2.57 24.76
CA ILE A 21 24.10 -3.58 24.38
C ILE A 21 23.45 -4.78 23.62
N ALA A 22 22.12 -4.89 23.58
CA ALA A 22 21.41 -5.95 22.87
C ALA A 22 21.32 -5.77 21.33
N GLY A 23 22.13 -4.90 20.76
CA GLY A 23 22.04 -4.44 19.36
C GLY A 23 22.95 -5.17 18.36
N ASN A 24 23.20 -6.47 18.50
CA ASN A 24 23.79 -7.28 17.43
C ASN A 24 23.00 -8.58 17.28
N VAL A 25 21.78 -8.47 16.74
CA VAL A 25 21.03 -9.62 16.23
C VAL A 25 21.07 -9.54 14.72
N SER A 26 21.54 -10.62 14.12
CA SER A 26 21.72 -10.83 12.69
C SER A 26 20.53 -10.36 11.84
N ALA A 27 20.80 -9.91 10.63
CA ALA A 27 19.88 -9.26 9.68
C ALA A 27 18.63 -10.08 9.30
N GLU A 28 18.48 -11.29 9.74
CA GLU A 28 17.37 -12.19 9.37
C GLU A 28 16.14 -12.08 10.31
N THR A 29 16.21 -11.31 11.38
CA THR A 29 15.08 -11.02 12.29
C THR A 29 14.78 -9.52 12.39
N ALA A 30 14.85 -8.80 11.29
CA ALA A 30 14.64 -7.35 11.21
C ALA A 30 13.20 -6.87 11.52
N THR A 31 12.42 -7.64 12.26
CA THR A 31 10.99 -7.40 12.45
C THR A 31 10.64 -6.49 13.64
N ARG A 32 11.63 -5.96 14.40
CA ARG A 32 11.37 -5.05 15.53
C ARG A 32 12.35 -3.91 15.57
N GLN A 33 12.37 -3.11 14.51
CA GLN A 33 13.10 -1.84 14.54
C GLN A 33 12.37 -0.85 15.45
N LEU A 34 13.07 -0.34 16.47
CA LEU A 34 12.55 0.70 17.37
C LEU A 34 12.64 2.10 16.75
N ASN A 35 13.39 2.26 15.69
CA ASN A 35 13.57 3.51 14.98
C ASN A 35 13.02 3.43 13.56
N MET A 36 12.80 4.57 12.92
CA MET A 36 12.41 4.67 11.51
C MET A 36 13.46 3.95 10.64
N PRO A 37 13.07 3.15 9.63
CA PRO A 37 14.02 2.58 8.68
C PRO A 37 14.71 3.68 7.87
N GLN A 38 15.98 3.48 7.54
CA GLN A 38 16.73 4.46 6.74
C GLN A 38 16.22 4.54 5.29
N GLY A 39 15.67 3.42 4.78
CA GLY A 39 15.22 3.31 3.42
C GLY A 39 16.35 3.25 2.39
N VAL A 40 15.97 3.16 1.12
CA VAL A 40 16.90 2.88 0.01
C VAL A 40 16.88 3.96 -1.07
N THR A 41 16.10 5.01 -0.91
CA THR A 41 15.98 6.12 -1.86
C THR A 41 16.48 7.42 -1.26
N GLU A 42 16.76 8.42 -2.11
CA GLU A 42 17.10 9.75 -1.65
C GLU A 42 15.99 10.42 -0.82
N VAL A 43 14.74 10.09 -1.10
CA VAL A 43 13.57 10.62 -0.37
C VAL A 43 13.50 10.03 1.03
N SER A 44 13.61 8.70 1.13
CA SER A 44 13.59 8.01 2.44
C SER A 44 14.76 8.40 3.32
N GLN A 45 15.95 8.55 2.75
CA GLN A 45 17.14 9.01 3.49
C GLN A 45 16.98 10.44 4.00
N ALA A 46 16.48 11.37 3.17
CA ALA A 46 16.21 12.74 3.61
C ALA A 46 15.17 12.80 4.76
N ALA A 47 14.14 11.96 4.70
CA ALA A 47 13.16 11.83 5.78
C ALA A 47 13.79 11.29 7.07
N TYR A 48 14.64 10.27 6.95
CA TYR A 48 15.38 9.68 8.07
C TYR A 48 16.34 10.71 8.73
N ASP A 49 17.08 11.48 7.94
CA ASP A 49 18.00 12.49 8.47
C ASP A 49 17.29 13.56 9.29
N ILE A 50 16.15 14.06 8.81
CA ILE A 50 15.32 15.00 9.57
C ILE A 50 14.78 14.36 10.84
N HIS A 51 14.28 13.12 10.75
CA HIS A 51 13.79 12.37 11.90
C HIS A 51 14.90 12.25 12.96
N MET A 52 16.11 11.91 12.58
CA MET A 52 17.23 11.77 13.51
C MET A 52 17.62 13.10 14.16
N ILE A 53 17.65 14.22 13.42
CA ILE A 53 17.86 15.54 13.99
C ILE A 53 16.80 15.86 15.05
N MET A 54 15.52 15.65 14.73
CA MET A 54 14.42 15.86 15.66
C MET A 54 14.52 14.95 16.89
N MET A 55 14.87 13.68 16.70
CA MET A 55 15.06 12.73 17.80
C MET A 55 16.14 13.18 18.78
N TRP A 56 17.27 13.67 18.29
CA TRP A 56 18.33 14.20 19.16
C TRP A 56 17.91 15.46 19.89
N ILE A 57 17.25 16.40 19.22
CA ILE A 57 16.72 17.62 19.86
C ILE A 57 15.73 17.24 20.98
N CYS A 58 14.77 16.37 20.70
CA CYS A 58 13.79 15.91 21.69
C CYS A 58 14.45 15.15 22.84
N THR A 59 15.47 14.35 22.56
CA THR A 59 16.21 13.59 23.59
C THR A 59 16.94 14.55 24.53
N VAL A 60 17.63 15.55 24.01
CA VAL A 60 18.34 16.55 24.82
C VAL A 60 17.37 17.35 25.70
N ILE A 61 16.26 17.82 25.10
CA ILE A 61 15.21 18.53 25.84
C ILE A 61 14.61 17.62 26.92
N GLY A 62 14.29 16.37 26.57
CA GLY A 62 13.75 15.39 27.50
C GLY A 62 14.67 15.13 28.68
N ILE A 63 15.98 14.92 28.45
CA ILE A 63 16.98 14.73 29.51
C ILE A 63 17.03 15.98 30.40
N ALA A 64 17.05 17.18 29.82
CA ALA A 64 17.11 18.43 30.58
C ALA A 64 15.85 18.61 31.46
N VAL A 65 14.66 18.45 30.89
CA VAL A 65 13.38 18.65 31.58
C VAL A 65 13.16 17.57 32.67
N PHE A 66 13.28 16.28 32.31
CA PHE A 66 13.07 15.21 33.28
C PHE A 66 14.18 15.19 34.34
N GLY A 67 15.42 15.48 33.95
CA GLY A 67 16.55 15.62 34.90
C GLY A 67 16.28 16.71 35.92
N PHE A 68 15.86 17.90 35.48
CA PHE A 68 15.46 19.00 36.36
C PHE A 68 14.28 18.61 37.26
N MET A 69 13.24 17.97 36.68
CA MET A 69 12.07 17.55 37.45
C MET A 69 12.46 16.54 38.55
N PHE A 70 13.27 15.50 38.23
CA PHE A 70 13.73 14.54 39.22
C PHE A 70 14.64 15.19 40.27
N TYR A 71 15.49 16.14 39.87
CA TYR A 71 16.28 16.93 40.80
C TYR A 71 15.39 17.67 41.78
N VAL A 72 14.37 18.39 41.30
CA VAL A 72 13.43 19.17 42.14
C VAL A 72 12.68 18.24 43.10
N MET A 73 12.16 17.12 42.62
CA MET A 73 11.46 16.13 43.44
C MET A 73 12.37 15.55 44.53
N TYR A 74 13.66 15.36 44.27
CA TYR A 74 14.60 14.83 45.24
C TYR A 74 15.13 15.89 46.20
N ALA A 75 15.51 17.06 45.69
CA ALA A 75 16.13 18.13 46.47
C ALA A 75 15.14 18.88 47.37
N HIS A 76 13.91 19.11 46.86
CA HIS A 76 12.86 19.90 47.51
C HIS A 76 11.75 19.06 48.17
N ARG A 77 12.00 17.79 48.43
CA ARG A 77 11.05 16.93 49.11
C ARG A 77 10.79 17.36 50.57
N LYS A 78 9.57 17.27 51.07
CA LYS A 78 9.17 17.66 52.45
C LYS A 78 10.03 16.98 53.52
N SER A 79 10.47 15.72 53.33
CA SER A 79 11.34 14.98 54.26
C SER A 79 12.74 15.60 54.43
N ARG A 80 13.14 16.55 53.59
CA ARG A 80 14.38 17.31 53.71
C ARG A 80 14.17 18.69 54.33
N GLY A 81 12.96 19.01 54.77
CA GLY A 81 12.64 20.30 55.38
C GLY A 81 12.49 21.42 54.30
N ALA A 82 12.26 21.07 53.06
CA ALA A 82 12.07 22.06 52.03
C ALA A 82 10.81 22.95 52.32
N VAL A 83 11.02 24.27 52.25
CA VAL A 83 9.97 25.27 52.39
C VAL A 83 9.72 25.85 50.98
N ALA A 84 8.42 25.98 50.62
CA ALA A 84 8.06 26.53 49.31
C ALA A 84 8.51 27.98 49.20
N ALA A 85 9.16 28.33 48.11
CA ALA A 85 9.54 29.71 47.78
C ALA A 85 8.30 30.51 47.37
N ASN A 86 8.28 31.76 47.72
CA ASN A 86 7.13 32.67 47.47
C ASN A 86 7.43 33.53 46.22
N PHE A 87 7.40 32.89 45.03
CA PHE A 87 7.51 33.62 43.76
C PHE A 87 6.37 33.23 42.84
N HIS A 88 5.93 34.16 41.99
CA HIS A 88 4.77 33.96 41.08
C HIS A 88 5.18 34.00 39.61
N GLU A 89 6.25 34.67 39.26
CA GLU A 89 6.73 34.87 37.89
C GLU A 89 8.26 35.08 37.83
N ASN A 90 8.82 34.80 36.66
CA ASN A 90 10.19 35.12 36.36
C ASN A 90 10.35 35.41 34.85
N HIS A 91 10.28 36.66 34.46
CA HIS A 91 10.30 37.09 33.05
C HIS A 91 11.54 36.59 32.27
N VAL A 92 12.69 36.43 32.94
CA VAL A 92 13.88 35.92 32.26
C VAL A 92 13.71 34.46 31.87
N VAL A 93 13.16 33.63 32.77
CA VAL A 93 12.92 32.21 32.50
C VAL A 93 11.80 32.06 31.43
N GLU A 94 10.76 32.87 31.52
CA GLU A 94 9.67 32.92 30.54
C GLU A 94 10.18 33.26 29.14
N LEU A 95 11.05 34.28 29.06
CA LEU A 95 11.66 34.66 27.79
C LEU A 95 12.55 33.55 27.22
N ILE A 96 13.34 32.87 28.06
CA ILE A 96 14.19 31.77 27.63
C ILE A 96 13.36 30.61 27.07
N TRP A 97 12.31 30.14 27.78
CA TRP A 97 11.51 29.01 27.30
C TRP A 97 10.60 29.35 26.11
N THR A 98 10.45 30.64 25.79
CA THR A 98 9.78 31.10 24.57
C THR A 98 10.73 31.20 23.40
N ILE A 99 11.88 31.85 23.60
CA ILE A 99 12.83 32.12 22.51
C ILE A 99 13.55 30.85 22.07
N VAL A 100 13.98 29.99 23.00
CA VAL A 100 14.76 28.80 22.66
C VAL A 100 13.97 27.85 21.74
N PRO A 101 12.73 27.46 22.05
CA PRO A 101 11.95 26.66 21.12
C PRO A 101 11.67 27.36 19.79
N ALA A 102 11.41 28.67 19.80
CA ALA A 102 11.21 29.42 18.55
C ALA A 102 12.45 29.39 17.65
N LEU A 103 13.65 29.54 18.20
CA LEU A 103 14.88 29.40 17.44
C LEU A 103 15.11 27.99 16.91
N ILE A 104 14.79 26.95 17.70
CA ILE A 104 14.85 25.57 17.24
C ILE A 104 13.95 25.35 16.03
N LEU A 105 12.70 25.83 16.08
CA LEU A 105 11.74 25.73 14.96
C LEU A 105 12.25 26.46 13.71
N ILE A 106 12.80 27.67 13.86
CA ILE A 106 13.35 28.44 12.72
C ILE A 106 14.52 27.67 12.07
N VAL A 107 15.44 27.13 12.88
CA VAL A 107 16.59 26.35 12.36
C VAL A 107 16.10 25.06 11.69
N MET A 108 15.10 24.38 12.23
CA MET A 108 14.54 23.16 11.66
C MET A 108 13.73 23.40 10.38
N ALA A 109 13.19 24.60 10.17
CA ALA A 109 12.45 24.92 8.96
C ALA A 109 13.31 24.79 7.69
N ILE A 110 14.61 25.05 7.76
CA ILE A 110 15.55 24.98 6.62
C ILE A 110 15.66 23.54 6.09
N PRO A 111 16.13 22.54 6.87
CA PRO A 111 16.26 21.16 6.38
C PRO A 111 14.89 20.55 6.05
N ALA A 112 13.82 20.89 6.79
CA ALA A 112 12.48 20.40 6.50
C ALA A 112 11.97 20.89 5.15
N THR A 113 12.16 22.18 4.81
CA THR A 113 11.78 22.73 3.50
C THR A 113 12.61 22.08 2.38
N THR A 114 13.92 21.90 2.57
CA THR A 114 14.77 21.25 1.57
C THR A 114 14.31 19.82 1.26
N ALA A 115 13.99 19.04 2.29
CA ALA A 115 13.48 17.69 2.10
C ALA A 115 12.08 17.68 1.46
N LEU A 116 11.21 18.62 1.84
CA LEU A 116 9.89 18.75 1.23
C LEU A 116 9.98 19.02 -0.27
N LEU A 117 10.87 19.95 -0.68
CA LEU A 117 11.11 20.24 -2.09
C LEU A 117 11.63 19.01 -2.84
N LYS A 118 12.51 18.22 -2.22
CA LYS A 118 13.00 16.96 -2.80
C LYS A 118 11.88 15.93 -2.99
N VAL A 119 10.99 15.76 -2.01
CA VAL A 119 9.84 14.84 -2.10
C VAL A 119 8.90 15.20 -3.26
N TYR A 120 8.72 16.50 -3.52
CA TYR A 120 7.83 17.00 -4.59
C TYR A 120 8.52 17.18 -5.95
N ASP A 121 9.83 16.95 -6.06
CA ASP A 121 10.54 17.01 -7.34
C ASP A 121 10.25 15.78 -8.19
N THR A 122 9.13 15.81 -8.89
CA THR A 122 8.71 14.75 -9.83
C THR A 122 9.11 15.03 -11.28
N GLU A 123 9.93 16.07 -11.55
CA GLU A 123 10.38 16.41 -12.88
C GLU A 123 11.48 15.47 -13.40
N ASN A 124 11.65 15.42 -14.71
CA ASN A 124 12.71 14.67 -15.39
C ASN A 124 12.77 13.19 -14.98
N ALA A 125 11.62 12.53 -14.89
CA ALA A 125 11.56 11.09 -14.68
C ALA A 125 12.00 10.33 -15.92
N ASP A 126 12.73 9.23 -15.74
CA ASP A 126 13.12 8.32 -16.82
C ASP A 126 11.97 7.39 -17.22
N ILE A 127 11.11 7.03 -16.26
CA ILE A 127 9.99 6.10 -16.43
C ILE A 127 8.77 6.66 -15.72
N ASP A 128 7.62 6.60 -16.39
CA ASP A 128 6.32 6.94 -15.83
C ASP A 128 5.47 5.68 -15.63
N ILE A 129 4.99 5.46 -14.42
CA ILE A 129 4.10 4.35 -14.09
C ILE A 129 2.84 4.92 -13.46
N LYS A 130 1.68 4.62 -14.08
CA LYS A 130 0.40 4.90 -13.47
C LYS A 130 0.04 3.79 -12.50
N VAL A 131 -0.32 4.18 -11.28
CA VAL A 131 -0.77 3.29 -10.20
C VAL A 131 -2.23 3.59 -9.92
N THR A 132 -3.10 2.62 -10.12
CA THR A 132 -4.53 2.78 -9.86
C THR A 132 -4.97 1.82 -8.76
N GLY A 133 -5.57 2.35 -7.68
CA GLY A 133 -6.15 1.56 -6.60
C GLY A 133 -7.57 1.10 -6.94
N TYR A 134 -7.86 -0.16 -6.66
CA TYR A 134 -9.17 -0.80 -6.75
C TYR A 134 -9.48 -1.54 -5.45
N GLN A 135 -10.70 -1.85 -5.19
CA GLN A 135 -11.12 -2.75 -4.10
C GLN A 135 -10.99 -4.21 -4.52
N TRP A 136 -9.98 -4.99 -4.12
CA TRP A 136 -8.82 -4.62 -3.28
C TRP A 136 -7.58 -5.15 -3.97
N LYS A 137 -7.01 -4.35 -4.87
CA LYS A 137 -5.86 -4.67 -5.72
C LYS A 137 -5.25 -3.39 -6.28
N TRP A 138 -4.06 -3.51 -6.85
CA TRP A 138 -3.41 -2.43 -7.57
C TRP A 138 -3.29 -2.74 -9.05
N GLN A 139 -3.43 -1.73 -9.90
CA GLN A 139 -3.10 -1.82 -11.31
C GLN A 139 -1.87 -0.99 -11.57
N TYR A 140 -0.93 -1.56 -12.32
CA TYR A 140 0.26 -0.88 -12.80
C TYR A 140 0.24 -0.77 -14.31
N GLU A 141 0.43 0.46 -14.84
CA GLU A 141 0.49 0.75 -16.25
C GLU A 141 1.79 1.51 -16.56
N TYR A 142 2.66 0.93 -17.36
CA TYR A 142 3.92 1.54 -17.81
C TYR A 142 3.62 2.41 -19.01
N ILE A 143 3.61 3.73 -18.81
CA ILE A 143 3.18 4.71 -19.80
C ILE A 143 4.15 4.71 -20.98
N GLY A 144 3.59 4.52 -22.19
CA GLY A 144 4.37 4.44 -23.42
C GLY A 144 4.92 3.04 -23.76
N GLU A 145 4.83 2.07 -22.85
CA GLU A 145 5.37 0.72 -23.05
C GLU A 145 4.30 -0.30 -23.48
N GLY A 146 3.02 0.03 -23.36
CA GLY A 146 1.91 -0.88 -23.67
C GLY A 146 1.77 -2.04 -22.67
N VAL A 147 2.36 -1.91 -21.49
CA VAL A 147 2.31 -2.92 -20.42
C VAL A 147 1.38 -2.44 -19.32
N LYS A 148 0.37 -3.24 -19.01
CA LYS A 148 -0.64 -2.98 -17.98
C LYS A 148 -1.08 -4.29 -17.37
N TYR A 149 -1.09 -4.38 -16.02
CA TYR A 149 -1.52 -5.60 -15.32
C TYR A 149 -2.03 -5.31 -13.92
N MET A 150 -2.76 -6.28 -13.34
CA MET A 150 -3.25 -6.27 -11.96
C MET A 150 -2.25 -6.95 -11.03
N SER A 151 -2.14 -6.42 -9.84
CA SER A 151 -1.38 -6.96 -8.72
C SER A 151 -2.35 -7.25 -7.59
N GLU A 152 -2.58 -8.52 -7.32
CA GLU A 152 -3.55 -9.01 -6.34
C GLU A 152 -2.83 -9.79 -5.24
N LEU A 153 -3.44 -9.87 -4.05
CA LEU A 153 -2.91 -10.69 -2.98
C LEU A 153 -2.84 -12.16 -3.39
N ARG A 154 -1.67 -12.79 -3.20
CA ARG A 154 -1.45 -14.21 -3.49
C ARG A 154 -1.92 -15.12 -2.34
N THR A 155 -1.91 -14.63 -1.10
CA THR A 155 -2.34 -15.39 0.07
C THR A 155 -3.76 -15.92 -0.11
N SER A 156 -3.94 -17.23 0.04
CA SER A 156 -5.22 -17.88 -0.19
C SER A 156 -6.25 -17.53 0.90
N GLN A 157 -7.53 -17.64 0.56
CA GLN A 157 -8.63 -17.46 1.51
C GLN A 157 -8.55 -18.47 2.67
N ASP A 158 -8.03 -19.67 2.42
CA ASP A 158 -7.87 -20.69 3.47
C ASP A 158 -6.82 -20.32 4.49
N GLU A 159 -5.72 -19.69 4.07
CA GLU A 159 -4.73 -19.12 4.98
C GLU A 159 -5.29 -17.94 5.77
N ILE A 160 -6.04 -17.05 5.12
CA ILE A 160 -6.67 -15.87 5.75
C ILE A 160 -7.64 -16.31 6.86
N TYR A 161 -8.49 -17.27 6.58
CA TYR A 161 -9.47 -17.80 7.56
C TYR A 161 -8.92 -18.87 8.50
N GLY A 162 -7.62 -19.15 8.45
CA GLY A 162 -6.98 -20.13 9.34
C GLY A 162 -7.35 -21.60 9.04
N ARG A 163 -7.82 -21.89 7.83
CA ARG A 163 -8.11 -23.25 7.36
C ARG A 163 -6.88 -23.96 6.79
N ALA A 164 -5.86 -23.19 6.40
CA ALA A 164 -4.54 -23.66 5.99
C ALA A 164 -3.44 -22.99 6.82
N PRO A 165 -2.23 -23.61 6.95
CA PRO A 165 -1.09 -22.97 7.59
C PRO A 165 -0.68 -21.71 6.85
N LYS A 166 -0.33 -20.65 7.56
CA LYS A 166 0.17 -19.39 6.99
C LYS A 166 1.57 -19.59 6.43
N GLY A 167 1.79 -19.14 5.19
CA GLY A 167 3.10 -19.11 4.55
C GLY A 167 4.05 -18.09 5.21
N GLU A 168 5.34 -18.18 4.86
CA GLU A 168 6.40 -17.29 5.38
C GLU A 168 6.11 -15.81 5.08
N HIS A 169 5.62 -15.53 3.87
CA HIS A 169 5.30 -14.17 3.42
C HIS A 169 3.80 -13.87 3.47
N TYR A 170 3.08 -14.44 4.44
CA TYR A 170 1.65 -14.23 4.65
C TYR A 170 1.26 -12.75 4.54
N LEU A 171 0.32 -12.43 3.66
CA LEU A 171 -0.18 -11.10 3.32
C LEU A 171 0.86 -10.15 2.68
N ARG A 172 2.02 -10.65 2.25
CA ARG A 172 3.11 -9.86 1.65
C ARG A 172 3.53 -10.36 0.27
N GLU A 173 2.76 -11.23 -0.34
CA GLU A 173 2.96 -11.74 -1.69
C GLU A 173 1.82 -11.29 -2.60
N VAL A 174 2.16 -10.98 -3.84
CA VAL A 174 1.21 -10.60 -4.88
C VAL A 174 1.36 -11.51 -6.10
N THR A 175 0.32 -11.55 -6.93
CA THR A 175 0.34 -12.27 -8.20
C THR A 175 1.40 -11.72 -9.14
N GLU A 176 1.48 -10.38 -9.26
CA GLU A 176 2.38 -9.66 -10.15
C GLU A 176 2.96 -8.45 -9.42
N PRO A 177 4.25 -8.44 -9.05
CA PRO A 177 4.89 -7.30 -8.41
C PRO A 177 5.06 -6.13 -9.38
N LEU A 178 5.16 -4.91 -8.85
CA LEU A 178 5.65 -3.77 -9.61
C LEU A 178 7.17 -3.93 -9.81
N VAL A 179 7.64 -3.84 -11.05
CA VAL A 179 9.08 -3.99 -11.36
C VAL A 179 9.66 -2.67 -11.83
N ILE A 180 10.76 -2.23 -11.21
CA ILE A 180 11.47 -1.01 -11.61
C ILE A 180 12.98 -1.28 -11.74
N PRO A 181 13.70 -0.53 -12.60
CA PRO A 181 15.14 -0.69 -12.71
C PRO A 181 15.90 0.10 -11.66
N THR A 182 17.12 -0.35 -11.33
CA THR A 182 18.09 0.44 -10.57
C THR A 182 18.54 1.70 -11.32
N GLY A 183 18.92 2.73 -10.58
CA GLY A 183 19.55 3.95 -11.13
C GLY A 183 18.66 4.88 -11.92
N LYS A 184 17.41 4.52 -12.22
CA LYS A 184 16.45 5.35 -12.95
C LYS A 184 15.49 6.06 -11.99
N LYS A 185 15.12 7.28 -12.30
CA LYS A 185 14.07 8.03 -11.61
C LYS A 185 12.71 7.59 -12.14
N VAL A 186 11.96 6.87 -11.32
CA VAL A 186 10.61 6.40 -11.64
C VAL A 186 9.59 7.33 -11.00
N ARG A 187 8.68 7.89 -11.82
CA ARG A 187 7.55 8.68 -11.34
C ARG A 187 6.30 7.82 -11.33
N PHE A 188 5.62 7.84 -10.18
CA PHE A 188 4.35 7.18 -9.98
C PHE A 188 3.22 8.20 -10.07
N LEU A 189 2.30 8.01 -11.00
CA LEU A 189 1.06 8.78 -11.15
C LEU A 189 -0.05 7.98 -10.49
N ILE A 190 -0.47 8.40 -9.29
CA ILE A 190 -1.30 7.58 -8.40
C ILE A 190 -2.72 8.12 -8.39
N THR A 191 -3.71 7.25 -8.58
CA THR A 191 -5.15 7.54 -8.56
C THR A 191 -5.96 6.38 -8.00
N GLY A 192 -7.22 6.62 -7.63
CA GLY A 192 -8.19 5.57 -7.29
C GLY A 192 -9.22 5.40 -8.40
N ASN A 193 -9.75 4.18 -8.56
CA ASN A 193 -10.84 3.92 -9.49
C ASN A 193 -12.22 3.99 -8.80
N ASP A 194 -12.29 3.58 -7.56
CA ASP A 194 -13.55 3.36 -6.82
C ASP A 194 -13.63 4.20 -5.55
N VAL A 195 -12.85 3.87 -4.53
CA VAL A 195 -12.76 4.60 -3.26
C VAL A 195 -11.36 5.18 -3.09
N ILE A 196 -11.12 5.91 -2.00
CA ILE A 196 -9.77 6.38 -1.67
C ILE A 196 -8.96 5.19 -1.14
N HIS A 197 -7.76 5.02 -1.69
CA HIS A 197 -6.69 4.14 -1.22
C HIS A 197 -5.45 4.98 -0.93
N SER A 198 -4.39 4.39 -0.38
CA SER A 198 -3.10 5.08 -0.25
C SER A 198 -1.97 4.09 -0.57
N TRP A 199 -1.18 4.40 -1.58
CA TRP A 199 -0.04 3.61 -2.00
C TRP A 199 1.18 3.97 -1.16
N TRP A 200 1.68 3.02 -0.37
CA TRP A 200 2.78 3.23 0.56
C TRP A 200 3.85 2.16 0.39
N VAL A 201 5.10 2.61 0.22
CA VAL A 201 6.32 1.78 0.26
C VAL A 201 7.29 2.44 1.23
N PRO A 202 7.41 1.94 2.46
CA PRO A 202 8.23 2.53 3.52
C PRO A 202 9.67 2.78 3.13
N ASP A 203 10.33 1.79 2.54
CA ASP A 203 11.73 1.86 2.15
C ASP A 203 12.02 2.89 1.06
N PHE A 204 11.00 3.26 0.27
CA PHE A 204 11.10 4.32 -0.71
C PHE A 204 10.81 5.71 -0.14
N GLY A 205 10.25 5.78 1.07
CA GLY A 205 9.76 7.04 1.65
C GLY A 205 8.56 7.61 0.88
N VAL A 206 7.84 6.77 0.14
CA VAL A 206 6.69 7.17 -0.67
C VAL A 206 5.41 6.75 0.03
N LYS A 207 4.53 7.71 0.29
CA LYS A 207 3.15 7.52 0.73
C LYS A 207 2.28 8.55 0.02
N ARG A 208 1.31 8.09 -0.77
CA ARG A 208 0.40 8.96 -1.52
C ARG A 208 -0.99 8.37 -1.60
N ASP A 209 -1.98 9.22 -1.36
CA ASP A 209 -3.37 8.84 -1.50
C ASP A 209 -3.74 8.69 -2.97
N ALA A 210 -4.46 7.61 -3.25
CA ALA A 210 -5.03 7.26 -4.54
C ALA A 210 -6.51 7.68 -4.53
N VAL A 211 -6.78 8.93 -4.92
CA VAL A 211 -8.10 9.55 -4.84
C VAL A 211 -8.80 9.45 -6.19
N PRO A 212 -10.04 8.94 -6.26
CA PRO A 212 -10.81 8.91 -7.51
C PRO A 212 -10.95 10.30 -8.14
N GLY A 213 -10.68 10.38 -9.44
CA GLY A 213 -10.77 11.62 -10.21
C GLY A 213 -9.60 12.60 -10.03
N LEU A 214 -8.61 12.29 -9.18
CA LEU A 214 -7.40 13.07 -9.01
C LEU A 214 -6.17 12.23 -9.29
N PHE A 215 -5.11 12.86 -9.82
CA PHE A 215 -3.79 12.28 -9.93
C PHE A 215 -2.85 12.94 -8.93
N THR A 216 -2.24 12.14 -8.08
CA THR A 216 -1.12 12.55 -7.24
C THR A 216 0.16 11.98 -7.82
N ALA A 217 1.29 12.64 -7.57
CA ALA A 217 2.58 12.17 -8.06
C ALA A 217 3.56 11.92 -6.91
N ALA A 218 4.35 10.86 -7.06
CA ALA A 218 5.51 10.56 -6.23
C ALA A 218 6.64 10.06 -7.12
N TRP A 219 7.83 9.92 -6.57
CA TRP A 219 8.94 9.35 -7.30
C TRP A 219 9.86 8.55 -6.38
N ALA A 220 10.58 7.61 -6.98
CA ALA A 220 11.65 6.88 -6.32
C ALA A 220 12.82 6.67 -7.28
N LYS A 221 14.03 6.63 -6.71
CA LYS A 221 15.25 6.22 -7.38
C LYS A 221 16.11 5.49 -6.36
N THR A 222 16.55 4.29 -6.71
CA THR A 222 17.44 3.48 -5.88
C THR A 222 18.44 2.71 -6.74
N ASP A 223 19.63 2.51 -6.21
CA ASP A 223 20.68 1.67 -6.80
C ASP A 223 20.74 0.27 -6.13
N GLN A 224 19.82 -0.02 -5.22
CA GLN A 224 19.79 -1.26 -4.46
C GLN A 224 18.74 -2.22 -5.04
N PRO A 225 19.15 -3.30 -5.74
CA PRO A 225 18.23 -4.33 -6.17
C PRO A 225 17.64 -5.07 -4.97
N GLY A 226 16.40 -5.57 -5.11
CA GLY A 226 15.72 -6.30 -4.04
C GLY A 226 14.22 -6.19 -4.12
N THR A 227 13.54 -6.82 -3.15
CA THR A 227 12.09 -6.80 -3.02
C THR A 227 11.69 -5.91 -1.84
N TYR A 228 10.86 -4.93 -2.11
CA TYR A 228 10.37 -3.95 -1.14
C TYR A 228 8.86 -4.11 -0.97
N VAL A 229 8.42 -4.15 0.27
CA VAL A 229 7.01 -4.41 0.60
C VAL A 229 6.37 -3.16 1.20
N GLY A 230 5.17 -2.90 0.73
CA GLY A 230 4.31 -1.85 1.21
C GLY A 230 2.87 -2.34 1.36
N GLU A 231 1.97 -1.41 1.61
CA GLU A 231 0.56 -1.72 1.84
C GLU A 231 -0.35 -0.54 1.49
N CYS A 232 -1.64 -0.79 1.39
CA CYS A 232 -2.66 0.25 1.37
C CYS A 232 -2.76 0.86 2.77
N THR A 233 -2.70 2.19 2.88
CA THR A 233 -2.70 2.90 4.17
C THR A 233 -3.85 3.90 4.32
N GLU A 234 -4.91 3.80 3.48
CA GLU A 234 -6.18 4.49 3.63
C GLU A 234 -7.30 3.47 3.67
N LEU A 235 -8.20 3.58 4.66
CA LEU A 235 -9.30 2.63 4.86
C LEU A 235 -10.23 2.61 3.64
N CYS A 236 -10.17 1.52 2.89
CA CYS A 236 -10.86 1.35 1.61
C CYS A 236 -11.93 0.24 1.62
N GLY A 237 -12.37 -0.23 2.78
CA GLY A 237 -13.41 -1.25 2.94
C GLY A 237 -12.89 -2.56 3.52
N LEU A 238 -13.65 -3.65 3.34
CA LEU A 238 -13.42 -4.94 3.99
C LEU A 238 -12.05 -5.59 3.65
N GLY A 239 -11.57 -5.39 2.43
CA GLY A 239 -10.30 -5.93 1.94
C GLY A 239 -9.11 -5.03 2.14
N HIS A 240 -9.22 -3.95 2.94
CA HIS A 240 -8.16 -2.97 3.16
C HIS A 240 -6.80 -3.60 3.53
N ALA A 241 -6.78 -4.60 4.39
CA ALA A 241 -5.57 -5.30 4.80
C ALA A 241 -5.09 -6.36 3.78
N PHE A 242 -5.82 -6.57 2.69
CA PHE A 242 -5.59 -7.65 1.73
C PHE A 242 -5.18 -7.14 0.34
N MET A 243 -4.61 -5.93 0.26
CA MET A 243 -4.07 -5.34 -0.96
C MET A 243 -2.64 -4.79 -0.73
N PRO A 244 -1.66 -5.69 -0.54
CA PRO A 244 -0.28 -5.29 -0.33
C PRO A 244 0.32 -4.68 -1.60
N VAL A 245 1.44 -3.99 -1.40
CA VAL A 245 2.31 -3.50 -2.48
C VAL A 245 3.60 -4.29 -2.43
N VAL A 246 4.02 -4.86 -3.55
CA VAL A 246 5.34 -5.48 -3.68
C VAL A 246 6.06 -4.84 -4.87
N VAL A 247 7.26 -4.34 -4.63
CA VAL A 247 8.10 -3.74 -5.65
C VAL A 247 9.40 -4.54 -5.77
N GLU A 248 9.68 -5.04 -6.95
CA GLU A 248 10.97 -5.63 -7.29
C GLU A 248 11.83 -4.61 -8.01
N VAL A 249 12.97 -4.30 -7.42
CA VAL A 249 14.01 -3.49 -8.06
C VAL A 249 15.02 -4.43 -8.69
N LYS A 250 15.15 -4.36 -10.01
CA LYS A 250 16.05 -5.19 -10.80
C LYS A 250 17.17 -4.35 -11.40
N ASP A 251 18.27 -4.98 -11.74
CA ASP A 251 19.26 -4.32 -12.59
C ASP A 251 18.67 -4.01 -13.99
N GLU A 252 19.33 -3.14 -14.76
CA GLU A 252 18.80 -2.67 -16.03
C GLU A 252 18.62 -3.80 -17.05
N ALA A 253 19.48 -4.84 -17.02
CA ALA A 253 19.39 -5.97 -17.94
C ALA A 253 18.19 -6.87 -17.61
N GLU A 254 18.03 -7.23 -16.33
CA GLU A 254 16.89 -8.03 -15.86
C GLU A 254 15.56 -7.28 -16.02
N TYR A 255 15.55 -5.97 -15.80
CA TYR A 255 14.36 -5.13 -16.05
C TYR A 255 13.96 -5.16 -17.54
N ASN A 256 14.92 -5.00 -18.44
CA ASN A 256 14.65 -4.99 -19.87
C ASN A 256 14.17 -6.36 -20.37
N GLU A 257 14.69 -7.46 -19.83
CA GLU A 257 14.23 -8.82 -20.12
C GLU A 257 12.79 -9.02 -19.64
N TRP A 258 12.49 -8.62 -18.40
CA TRP A 258 11.14 -8.66 -17.83
C TRP A 258 10.15 -7.82 -18.67
N LEU A 259 10.53 -6.60 -19.03
CA LEU A 259 9.68 -5.71 -19.83
C LEU A 259 9.40 -6.28 -21.23
N ALA A 260 10.41 -6.87 -21.86
CA ALA A 260 10.24 -7.54 -23.14
C ALA A 260 9.30 -8.74 -23.04
N GLY A 261 9.40 -9.54 -21.96
CA GLY A 261 8.46 -10.61 -21.65
C GLY A 261 7.03 -10.13 -21.51
N LYS A 262 6.81 -9.05 -20.74
CA LYS A 262 5.47 -8.45 -20.57
C LYS A 262 4.89 -7.88 -21.87
N LYS A 263 5.71 -7.30 -22.72
CA LYS A 263 5.29 -6.88 -24.07
C LYS A 263 4.88 -8.04 -24.95
N ALA A 264 5.61 -9.15 -24.88
CA ALA A 264 5.27 -10.37 -25.61
C ALA A 264 3.95 -10.98 -25.11
N GLU A 265 3.73 -11.05 -23.80
CA GLU A 265 2.46 -11.48 -23.20
C GLU A 265 1.28 -10.61 -23.67
N ALA A 266 1.47 -9.29 -23.69
CA ALA A 266 0.45 -8.35 -24.16
C ALA A 266 0.13 -8.55 -25.66
N ALA A 267 1.15 -8.81 -26.49
CA ALA A 267 0.97 -9.07 -27.92
C ALA A 267 0.29 -10.44 -28.17
N GLU A 268 0.67 -11.48 -27.42
CA GLU A 268 0.01 -12.78 -27.47
C GLU A 268 -1.47 -12.64 -27.06
N TYR A 269 -1.73 -11.93 -25.96
CA TYR A 269 -3.10 -11.65 -25.51
C TYR A 269 -3.93 -10.97 -26.61
N ALA A 270 -3.39 -9.93 -27.26
CA ALA A 270 -4.07 -9.23 -28.35
C ALA A 270 -4.46 -10.21 -29.49
N SER A 271 -3.65 -11.24 -29.73
CA SER A 271 -3.95 -12.27 -30.74
C SER A 271 -5.11 -13.20 -30.33
N THR A 272 -5.36 -13.36 -29.03
CA THR A 272 -6.42 -14.28 -28.52
C THR A 272 -7.83 -13.69 -28.62
N ILE A 273 -7.96 -12.38 -28.77
CA ILE A 273 -9.27 -11.71 -28.89
C ILE A 273 -10.02 -12.19 -30.14
N GLY A 274 -9.31 -12.44 -31.24
CA GLY A 274 -9.87 -12.94 -32.49
C GLY A 274 -10.07 -14.45 -32.55
N LYS A 275 -9.62 -15.21 -31.51
CA LYS A 275 -9.83 -16.65 -31.42
C LYS A 275 -11.29 -16.94 -31.10
N GLU A 276 -11.88 -17.94 -31.77
CA GLU A 276 -13.17 -18.51 -31.37
C GLU A 276 -12.96 -19.46 -30.19
N TRP A 277 -13.56 -19.14 -29.05
CA TRP A 277 -13.49 -19.93 -27.83
C TRP A 277 -14.65 -20.91 -27.75
N THR A 278 -14.36 -22.15 -27.33
CA THR A 278 -15.39 -23.17 -27.12
C THR A 278 -16.17 -22.91 -25.83
N PHE A 279 -17.36 -23.51 -25.72
CA PHE A 279 -18.19 -23.44 -24.52
C PHE A 279 -17.43 -23.87 -23.27
N ASP A 280 -16.76 -25.02 -23.31
CA ASP A 280 -16.06 -25.58 -22.17
C ASP A 280 -14.82 -24.75 -21.75
N GLU A 281 -14.07 -24.21 -22.75
CA GLU A 281 -12.93 -23.32 -22.45
C GLU A 281 -13.40 -22.07 -21.69
N LEU A 282 -14.52 -21.48 -22.10
CA LEU A 282 -15.09 -20.31 -21.45
C LEU A 282 -15.68 -20.64 -20.07
N MET A 283 -16.29 -21.81 -19.89
CA MET A 283 -16.78 -22.23 -18.57
C MET A 283 -15.66 -22.37 -17.55
N VAL A 284 -14.58 -23.06 -17.90
CA VAL A 284 -13.42 -23.25 -17.00
C VAL A 284 -12.76 -21.91 -16.65
N ARG A 285 -12.54 -21.07 -17.65
CA ARG A 285 -11.94 -19.74 -17.42
C ARG A 285 -12.89 -18.82 -16.65
N GLY A 286 -14.17 -18.86 -16.96
CA GLY A 286 -15.20 -18.04 -16.31
C GLY A 286 -15.36 -18.37 -14.83
N GLU A 287 -15.29 -19.66 -14.45
CA GLU A 287 -15.30 -20.09 -13.06
C GLU A 287 -14.11 -19.52 -12.27
N ASP A 288 -12.92 -19.56 -12.84
CA ASP A 288 -11.73 -18.99 -12.22
C ASP A 288 -11.86 -17.47 -12.04
N VAL A 289 -12.30 -16.74 -13.06
CA VAL A 289 -12.55 -15.29 -13.00
C VAL A 289 -13.61 -14.97 -11.96
N TYR A 290 -14.71 -15.73 -11.95
CA TYR A 290 -15.81 -15.55 -11.00
C TYR A 290 -15.33 -15.69 -9.56
N ASN A 291 -14.61 -16.76 -9.26
CA ASN A 291 -14.15 -17.06 -7.91
C ASN A 291 -13.20 -15.99 -7.35
N ARG A 292 -12.36 -15.39 -8.17
CA ARG A 292 -11.42 -14.36 -7.72
C ARG A 292 -11.97 -12.93 -7.75
N SER A 293 -12.96 -12.63 -8.62
CA SER A 293 -13.40 -11.24 -8.83
C SER A 293 -14.85 -10.97 -8.44
N CYS A 294 -15.74 -11.97 -8.41
CA CYS A 294 -17.17 -11.80 -8.23
C CYS A 294 -17.71 -12.47 -6.95
N ALA A 295 -17.17 -13.64 -6.60
CA ALA A 295 -17.68 -14.47 -5.51
C ALA A 295 -17.65 -13.80 -4.13
N ALA A 296 -16.77 -12.83 -3.91
CA ALA A 296 -16.68 -12.08 -2.64
C ALA A 296 -18.00 -11.36 -2.32
N CYS A 297 -18.72 -10.87 -3.33
CA CYS A 297 -19.99 -10.19 -3.17
C CYS A 297 -21.17 -11.12 -3.54
N HIS A 298 -21.08 -11.83 -4.68
CA HIS A 298 -22.17 -12.63 -5.21
C HIS A 298 -22.20 -14.08 -4.68
N GLN A 299 -21.27 -14.45 -3.78
CA GLN A 299 -21.06 -15.78 -3.19
C GLN A 299 -20.68 -16.83 -4.24
N ALA A 300 -20.02 -17.92 -3.83
CA ALA A 300 -19.54 -18.96 -4.73
C ALA A 300 -20.68 -19.73 -5.45
N ASP A 301 -21.87 -19.73 -4.89
CA ASP A 301 -23.08 -20.38 -5.42
C ASP A 301 -23.99 -19.44 -6.23
N GLY A 302 -23.57 -18.20 -6.45
CA GLY A 302 -24.31 -17.20 -7.21
C GLY A 302 -25.57 -16.65 -6.54
N ASN A 303 -25.85 -17.00 -5.27
CA ASN A 303 -27.06 -16.57 -4.56
C ASN A 303 -26.96 -15.14 -3.98
N GLY A 304 -25.78 -14.53 -3.98
CA GLY A 304 -25.57 -13.20 -3.41
C GLY A 304 -25.83 -13.15 -1.90
N ILE A 305 -26.07 -11.96 -1.38
CA ILE A 305 -26.43 -11.71 0.01
C ILE A 305 -27.74 -10.93 0.03
N PRO A 306 -28.87 -11.50 0.50
CA PRO A 306 -30.16 -10.86 0.47
C PRO A 306 -30.15 -9.44 1.08
N GLY A 307 -30.63 -8.46 0.33
CA GLY A 307 -30.69 -7.06 0.75
C GLY A 307 -29.36 -6.30 0.66
N VAL A 308 -28.23 -6.96 0.31
CA VAL A 308 -26.92 -6.33 0.20
C VAL A 308 -26.34 -6.51 -1.20
N PHE A 309 -26.21 -7.75 -1.68
CA PHE A 309 -25.70 -8.07 -3.00
C PHE A 309 -26.69 -8.98 -3.74
N PRO A 310 -27.09 -8.64 -4.99
CA PRO A 310 -28.08 -9.41 -5.72
C PRO A 310 -27.57 -10.80 -6.09
N ALA A 311 -28.51 -11.75 -6.23
CA ALA A 311 -28.23 -13.05 -6.81
C ALA A 311 -27.95 -12.92 -8.31
N LEU A 312 -27.03 -13.73 -8.83
CA LEU A 312 -26.78 -13.93 -10.26
C LEU A 312 -27.50 -15.18 -10.77
N LYS A 313 -27.69 -16.17 -9.91
CA LYS A 313 -28.57 -17.30 -10.15
C LYS A 313 -30.02 -16.82 -10.36
N ASP A 314 -30.64 -17.28 -11.42
CA ASP A 314 -32.01 -16.91 -11.83
C ASP A 314 -32.19 -15.38 -12.05
N SER A 315 -31.08 -14.64 -12.23
CA SER A 315 -31.10 -13.19 -12.42
C SER A 315 -31.68 -12.81 -13.78
N PRO A 316 -32.66 -11.87 -13.86
CA PRO A 316 -33.14 -11.37 -15.14
C PRO A 316 -32.05 -10.72 -16.00
N ILE A 317 -30.99 -10.18 -15.40
CA ILE A 317 -29.87 -9.61 -16.13
C ILE A 317 -28.95 -10.72 -16.66
N ALA A 318 -28.59 -11.69 -15.83
CA ALA A 318 -27.77 -12.81 -16.26
C ALA A 318 -28.45 -13.69 -17.33
N LEU A 319 -29.76 -13.90 -17.24
CA LEU A 319 -30.54 -14.70 -18.18
C LEU A 319 -31.09 -13.89 -19.37
N GLY A 320 -30.95 -12.56 -19.33
CA GLY A 320 -31.45 -11.65 -20.35
C GLY A 320 -30.56 -11.57 -21.60
N ALA A 321 -30.64 -10.44 -22.31
CA ALA A 321 -29.77 -10.16 -23.45
C ALA A 321 -28.30 -10.11 -23.03
N LYS A 322 -27.44 -10.77 -23.81
CA LYS A 322 -25.99 -10.87 -23.57
C LYS A 322 -25.33 -9.48 -23.41
N GLU A 323 -25.72 -8.55 -24.28
CA GLU A 323 -25.23 -7.18 -24.30
C GLU A 323 -25.54 -6.43 -22.98
N GLY A 324 -26.73 -6.68 -22.39
CA GLY A 324 -27.13 -6.11 -21.11
C GLY A 324 -26.31 -6.64 -19.95
N HIS A 325 -25.92 -7.92 -20.00
CA HIS A 325 -25.02 -8.51 -19.00
C HIS A 325 -23.60 -7.98 -19.16
N ILE A 326 -23.08 -7.91 -20.39
CA ILE A 326 -21.77 -7.29 -20.69
C ILE A 326 -21.74 -5.83 -20.20
N ALA A 327 -22.81 -5.06 -20.44
CA ALA A 327 -22.94 -3.67 -20.01
C ALA A 327 -22.73 -3.51 -18.50
N VAL A 328 -23.33 -4.38 -17.68
CA VAL A 328 -23.16 -4.33 -16.22
C VAL A 328 -21.70 -4.51 -15.80
N LEU A 329 -20.93 -5.36 -16.48
CA LEU A 329 -19.52 -5.56 -16.18
C LEU A 329 -18.65 -4.42 -16.70
N ILE A 330 -18.97 -3.88 -17.87
CA ILE A 330 -18.19 -2.81 -18.50
C ILE A 330 -18.46 -1.46 -17.83
N ASP A 331 -19.72 -1.10 -17.62
CA ASP A 331 -20.10 0.23 -17.13
C ASP A 331 -20.27 0.28 -15.61
N GLY A 332 -20.42 -0.88 -14.96
CA GLY A 332 -20.84 -0.96 -13.58
C GLY A 332 -22.30 -0.54 -13.39
N VAL A 333 -22.72 -0.36 -12.14
CA VAL A 333 -24.09 0.12 -11.81
C VAL A 333 -23.98 1.36 -10.94
N ALA A 334 -24.31 2.51 -11.50
CA ALA A 334 -24.19 3.80 -10.83
C ALA A 334 -24.93 3.83 -9.47
N GLY A 335 -24.29 4.34 -8.45
CA GLY A 335 -24.82 4.45 -7.09
C GLY A 335 -24.83 3.15 -6.29
N THR A 336 -24.16 2.10 -6.77
CA THR A 336 -24.02 0.81 -6.08
C THR A 336 -22.57 0.43 -5.90
N SER A 337 -22.31 -0.69 -5.21
CA SER A 337 -20.96 -1.29 -5.10
C SER A 337 -20.53 -2.09 -6.34
N MET A 338 -21.41 -2.25 -7.36
CA MET A 338 -21.07 -2.90 -8.61
C MET A 338 -20.29 -1.92 -9.50
N GLN A 339 -18.99 -2.00 -9.41
CA GLN A 339 -18.06 -1.15 -10.16
C GLN A 339 -17.86 -1.62 -11.60
N SER A 340 -17.27 -0.79 -12.44
CA SER A 340 -16.81 -1.17 -13.78
C SER A 340 -15.63 -2.14 -13.67
N PHE A 341 -15.67 -3.20 -14.47
CA PHE A 341 -14.56 -4.14 -14.64
C PHE A 341 -13.84 -3.95 -15.99
N ALA A 342 -14.20 -2.93 -16.78
CA ALA A 342 -13.65 -2.66 -18.11
C ALA A 342 -12.13 -2.55 -18.14
N ASP A 343 -11.54 -1.98 -17.09
CA ASP A 343 -10.10 -1.79 -16.93
C ASP A 343 -9.43 -2.86 -16.04
N GLN A 344 -10.22 -3.71 -15.39
CA GLN A 344 -9.76 -4.72 -14.43
C GLN A 344 -9.66 -6.12 -15.03
N LEU A 345 -10.55 -6.43 -15.98
CA LEU A 345 -10.63 -7.70 -16.65
C LEU A 345 -10.40 -7.52 -18.14
N SER A 346 -9.76 -8.49 -18.74
CA SER A 346 -9.59 -8.57 -20.17
C SER A 346 -10.90 -8.88 -20.90
N GLU A 347 -11.00 -8.60 -22.19
CA GLU A 347 -12.18 -8.95 -23.00
C GLU A 347 -12.45 -10.45 -22.95
N VAL A 348 -11.39 -11.28 -22.89
CA VAL A 348 -11.53 -12.74 -22.75
C VAL A 348 -12.08 -13.10 -21.38
N ASP A 349 -11.60 -12.45 -20.30
CA ASP A 349 -12.08 -12.71 -18.95
C ASP A 349 -13.53 -12.25 -18.76
N ILE A 350 -13.89 -11.07 -19.30
CA ILE A 350 -15.28 -10.59 -19.25
C ILE A 350 -16.20 -11.53 -20.04
N ALA A 351 -15.80 -11.94 -21.26
CA ALA A 351 -16.56 -12.90 -22.03
C ALA A 351 -16.76 -14.23 -21.29
N ALA A 352 -15.67 -14.73 -20.69
CA ALA A 352 -15.70 -15.99 -19.96
C ALA A 352 -16.56 -15.94 -18.71
N VAL A 353 -16.47 -14.87 -17.89
CA VAL A 353 -17.28 -14.76 -16.69
C VAL A 353 -18.76 -14.53 -17.00
N VAL A 354 -19.09 -13.71 -18.01
CA VAL A 354 -20.45 -13.56 -18.49
C VAL A 354 -21.00 -14.90 -18.97
N HIS A 355 -20.22 -15.65 -19.74
CA HIS A 355 -20.60 -16.99 -20.20
C HIS A 355 -20.84 -17.95 -19.03
N TYR A 356 -19.96 -17.95 -18.02
CA TYR A 356 -20.09 -18.78 -16.81
C TYR A 356 -21.36 -18.45 -16.03
N GLU A 357 -21.58 -17.18 -15.71
CA GLU A 357 -22.75 -16.73 -14.94
C GLU A 357 -24.08 -17.04 -15.64
N ARG A 358 -24.09 -17.09 -16.96
CA ARG A 358 -25.28 -17.46 -17.79
C ARG A 358 -25.56 -18.96 -17.82
N ASN A 359 -24.56 -19.81 -17.49
CA ASN A 359 -24.67 -21.27 -17.63
C ASN A 359 -24.29 -22.03 -16.33
N ALA A 360 -24.00 -21.37 -15.22
CA ALA A 360 -23.67 -21.98 -13.92
C ALA A 360 -24.89 -22.01 -12.97
N TRP A 361 -24.77 -22.77 -11.88
CA TRP A 361 -25.73 -22.88 -10.76
C TRP A 361 -27.18 -23.26 -11.15
N GLY A 362 -27.37 -23.78 -12.33
CA GLY A 362 -28.71 -24.10 -12.92
C GLY A 362 -29.21 -23.02 -13.86
N ASN A 363 -28.53 -21.93 -14.05
CA ASN A 363 -28.69 -21.08 -15.22
C ASN A 363 -28.29 -21.91 -16.45
N ASP A 364 -29.10 -21.89 -17.52
CA ASP A 364 -28.87 -22.66 -18.74
C ASP A 364 -29.38 -21.87 -19.94
N VAL A 365 -28.69 -20.81 -20.28
CA VAL A 365 -29.02 -19.98 -21.47
C VAL A 365 -28.52 -20.65 -22.75
N GLY A 366 -27.41 -21.40 -22.66
CA GLY A 366 -26.85 -22.18 -23.78
C GLY A 366 -26.17 -21.35 -24.86
N ASP A 367 -26.12 -20.02 -24.72
CA ASP A 367 -25.38 -19.16 -25.66
C ASP A 367 -23.90 -19.05 -25.30
N VAL A 368 -23.05 -18.70 -26.27
CA VAL A 368 -21.63 -18.51 -26.10
C VAL A 368 -21.31 -17.02 -26.20
N THR A 369 -20.69 -16.47 -25.14
CA THR A 369 -20.20 -15.08 -25.14
C THR A 369 -18.74 -15.06 -25.57
N GLN A 370 -18.44 -14.47 -26.73
CA GLN A 370 -17.08 -14.40 -27.28
C GLN A 370 -16.37 -13.10 -26.85
N PRO A 371 -15.03 -13.08 -26.79
CA PRO A 371 -14.26 -11.85 -26.53
C PRO A 371 -14.59 -10.71 -27.51
N ILE A 372 -14.91 -11.04 -28.76
CA ILE A 372 -15.32 -10.06 -29.76
C ILE A 372 -16.64 -9.36 -29.42
N ASP A 373 -17.56 -10.03 -28.72
CA ASP A 373 -18.82 -9.41 -28.27
C ASP A 373 -18.53 -8.30 -27.26
N VAL A 374 -17.57 -8.55 -26.35
CA VAL A 374 -17.13 -7.57 -25.36
C VAL A 374 -16.39 -6.40 -26.02
N LEU A 375 -15.51 -6.68 -26.97
CA LEU A 375 -14.79 -5.66 -27.73
C LEU A 375 -15.75 -4.75 -28.51
N ASN A 376 -16.73 -5.34 -29.19
CA ASN A 376 -17.75 -4.60 -29.94
C ASN A 376 -18.54 -3.68 -29.00
N TYR A 377 -18.93 -4.17 -27.82
CA TYR A 377 -19.61 -3.34 -26.83
C TYR A 377 -18.75 -2.16 -26.38
N LYS A 378 -17.45 -2.39 -26.08
CA LYS A 378 -16.51 -1.32 -25.71
C LYS A 378 -16.33 -0.27 -26.81
N GLN A 379 -16.45 -0.66 -28.07
CA GLN A 379 -16.32 0.22 -29.24
C GLN A 379 -17.63 0.90 -29.66
N GLY A 380 -18.75 0.58 -28.98
CA GLY A 380 -20.07 1.14 -29.28
C GLY A 380 -20.69 0.59 -30.56
N GLN A 381 -20.36 -0.65 -30.93
CA GLN A 381 -20.88 -1.34 -32.14
C GLN A 381 -21.95 -2.36 -31.80
#